data_3b244457d38e84e177851610ee7f01ba
#
_entry.id   3b244457d38e84e177851610ee7f01ba
#
_cell.length_a   1.000
_cell.length_b   1.000
_cell.length_c   1.000
_cell.angle_alpha   90.00
_cell.angle_beta   90.00
_cell.angle_gamma   90.00
#
_symmetry.space_group_name_H-M   'P 1'
#
loop_
_entity.id
_entity.type
_entity.pdbx_description
1 polymer ?
#
loop_
_entity_poly.entity_id
_entity_poly.type
_entity_poly.pdbx_seq_one_letter_code
_entity_poly.pdbx_strand_id
1 'polypeptide(L)'
;MIQFKDFQFYYRKHQQMFEGLNLTLQKGHIYGLLGKNGAGKSTMLKNAVGTLYPKSGSCEVNGVLSSKRKPSMLSEIFFLPEQISAPEVNIDHFIKMNAPFYPKFSRELFDKVMSEFDLKTENKLHQLSHGQQKKVFLAFGIATQTDWLLMDEPTNGLDIPSKSAFRKVVTSFIADDRGIIISTHQIADIEKLIDSIVVIDEGKLLLNKSLQEISEKLSFKLVN
;
A
#
# COMPACT_ATOMS: atom_id res chain seq x y z
N MET A 1 13.27 1.75 -4.85
CA MET A 1 12.60 2.14 -6.10
C MET A 1 11.68 1.02 -6.55
N ILE A 2 10.43 1.32 -6.94
CA ILE A 2 9.55 0.43 -7.72
C ILE A 2 9.48 0.96 -9.14
N GLN A 3 9.67 0.09 -10.14
CA GLN A 3 9.70 0.49 -11.55
C GLN A 3 8.91 -0.48 -12.42
N PHE A 4 8.01 0.08 -13.22
CA PHE A 4 7.30 -0.60 -14.30
C PHE A 4 7.89 -0.12 -15.63
N LYS A 5 8.29 -1.05 -16.51
CA LYS A 5 8.87 -0.79 -17.83
C LYS A 5 8.09 -1.53 -18.91
N ASP A 6 7.50 -0.76 -19.83
CA ASP A 6 6.69 -1.29 -20.93
C ASP A 6 5.70 -2.36 -20.48
N PHE A 7 5.19 -2.15 -19.26
CA PHE A 7 4.44 -3.13 -18.52
C PHE A 7 3.08 -3.38 -19.15
N GLN A 8 2.78 -4.64 -19.46
CA GLN A 8 1.49 -5.09 -19.99
C GLN A 8 0.89 -6.15 -19.07
N PHE A 9 -0.40 -6.01 -18.84
CA PHE A 9 -1.16 -6.97 -18.05
C PHE A 9 -2.60 -7.08 -18.53
N TYR A 10 -3.13 -8.32 -18.57
CA TYR A 10 -4.54 -8.61 -18.77
C TYR A 10 -4.90 -9.89 -18.01
N TYR A 11 -6.12 -9.93 -17.50
CA TYR A 11 -6.67 -11.15 -16.88
C TYR A 11 -7.13 -12.15 -17.91
N ARG A 12 -7.77 -11.69 -19.00
CA ARG A 12 -8.19 -12.49 -20.17
C ARG A 12 -7.78 -11.77 -21.44
N LYS A 13 -7.56 -12.52 -22.51
CA LYS A 13 -6.99 -12.04 -23.79
C LYS A 13 -7.67 -10.78 -24.38
N HIS A 14 -8.93 -10.53 -24.06
CA HIS A 14 -9.71 -9.37 -24.53
C HIS A 14 -10.05 -8.35 -23.44
N GLN A 15 -9.45 -8.50 -22.25
CA GLN A 15 -9.68 -7.60 -21.12
C GLN A 15 -8.34 -7.00 -20.68
N GLN A 16 -7.79 -6.16 -21.56
CA GLN A 16 -6.53 -5.47 -21.33
C GLN A 16 -6.66 -4.51 -20.15
N MET A 17 -5.74 -4.62 -19.20
CA MET A 17 -5.72 -3.78 -18.00
C MET A 17 -4.61 -2.72 -18.10
N PHE A 18 -3.43 -3.08 -18.62
CA PHE A 18 -2.31 -2.18 -18.85
C PHE A 18 -1.67 -2.48 -20.19
N GLU A 19 -1.30 -1.42 -20.93
CA GLU A 19 -0.65 -1.51 -22.23
C GLU A 19 0.54 -0.54 -22.30
N GLY A 20 1.75 -1.07 -22.08
CA GLY A 20 2.98 -0.27 -22.13
C GLY A 20 3.11 0.76 -21.00
N LEU A 21 2.62 0.43 -19.78
CA LEU A 21 2.74 1.31 -18.64
C LEU A 21 4.22 1.50 -18.24
N ASN A 22 4.65 2.75 -18.19
CA ASN A 22 5.95 3.15 -17.68
C ASN A 22 5.76 4.04 -16.43
N LEU A 23 6.26 3.59 -15.27
CA LEU A 23 6.13 4.28 -14.00
C LEU A 23 7.33 3.99 -13.12
N THR A 24 7.88 5.02 -12.49
CA THR A 24 8.94 4.88 -11.48
C THR A 24 8.53 5.59 -10.21
N LEU A 25 8.63 4.90 -9.07
CA LEU A 25 8.35 5.40 -7.73
C LEU A 25 9.62 5.29 -6.87
N GLN A 26 9.92 6.34 -6.11
CA GLN A 26 11.08 6.40 -5.22
C GLN A 26 10.65 6.18 -3.77
N LYS A 27 11.58 5.74 -2.91
CA LYS A 27 11.39 5.74 -1.45
C LYS A 27 11.39 7.16 -0.91
N GLY A 28 10.94 7.34 0.33
CA GLY A 28 10.84 8.66 0.96
C GLY A 28 9.61 9.45 0.55
N HIS A 29 8.63 8.80 -0.05
CA HIS A 29 7.39 9.44 -0.49
C HIS A 29 6.16 8.62 -0.10
N ILE A 30 5.06 9.32 0.16
CA ILE A 30 3.72 8.73 0.35
C ILE A 30 2.89 9.02 -0.90
N TYR A 31 2.75 8.00 -1.74
CA TYR A 31 1.99 8.07 -2.99
C TYR A 31 0.51 7.77 -2.76
N GLY A 32 -0.36 8.68 -3.19
CA GLY A 32 -1.76 8.38 -3.43
C GLY A 32 -1.94 7.76 -4.82
N LEU A 33 -2.24 6.47 -4.90
CA LEU A 33 -2.57 5.78 -6.14
C LEU A 33 -4.08 5.90 -6.39
N LEU A 34 -4.46 6.82 -7.27
CA LEU A 34 -5.82 7.23 -7.51
C LEU A 34 -6.37 6.67 -8.82
N GLY A 35 -7.67 6.43 -8.85
CA GLY A 35 -8.39 5.98 -10.03
C GLY A 35 -9.73 5.36 -9.67
N LYS A 36 -10.63 5.28 -10.63
CA LYS A 36 -11.95 4.64 -10.47
C LYS A 36 -11.82 3.17 -10.08
N ASN A 37 -12.90 2.59 -9.59
CA ASN A 37 -12.96 1.13 -9.42
C ASN A 37 -12.77 0.44 -10.77
N GLY A 38 -11.91 -0.59 -10.79
CA GLY A 38 -11.53 -1.28 -12.03
C GLY A 38 -10.40 -0.61 -12.84
N ALA A 39 -9.88 0.57 -12.47
CA ALA A 39 -8.79 1.24 -13.18
C ALA A 39 -7.44 0.50 -13.17
N GLY A 40 -7.29 -0.55 -12.33
CA GLY A 40 -6.07 -1.35 -12.25
C GLY A 40 -5.21 -1.13 -11.00
N LYS A 41 -5.62 -0.31 -10.04
CA LYS A 41 -4.86 0.00 -8.81
C LYS A 41 -4.38 -1.26 -8.09
N SER A 42 -5.32 -2.12 -7.68
CA SER A 42 -5.00 -3.40 -7.00
C SER A 42 -4.15 -4.33 -7.86
N THR A 43 -4.39 -4.33 -9.18
CA THR A 43 -3.60 -5.13 -10.14
C THR A 43 -2.15 -4.67 -10.18
N MET A 44 -1.92 -3.36 -10.18
CA MET A 44 -0.59 -2.78 -10.14
C MET A 44 0.15 -3.15 -8.84
N LEU A 45 -0.49 -2.98 -7.68
CA LEU A 45 0.09 -3.36 -6.39
C LEU A 45 0.41 -4.86 -6.33
N LYS A 46 -0.50 -5.73 -6.80
CA LYS A 46 -0.30 -7.18 -6.84
C LYS A 46 0.85 -7.61 -7.77
N ASN A 47 1.09 -6.89 -8.88
CA ASN A 47 2.26 -7.12 -9.71
C ASN A 47 3.55 -6.66 -9.01
N ALA A 48 3.54 -5.55 -8.29
CA ALA A 48 4.70 -5.09 -7.53
C ALA A 48 5.14 -6.11 -6.47
N VAL A 49 4.19 -6.75 -5.77
CA VAL A 49 4.53 -7.81 -4.80
C VAL A 49 4.69 -9.20 -5.41
N GLY A 50 4.57 -9.33 -6.73
CA GLY A 50 4.77 -10.58 -7.46
C GLY A 50 3.69 -11.63 -7.22
N THR A 51 2.47 -11.26 -6.81
CA THR A 51 1.31 -12.17 -6.75
C THR A 51 0.59 -12.28 -8.10
N LEU A 52 0.82 -11.30 -8.97
CA LEU A 52 0.46 -11.35 -10.39
C LEU A 52 1.73 -11.19 -11.24
N TYR A 53 1.68 -11.64 -12.49
CA TYR A 53 2.83 -11.65 -13.39
C TYR A 53 2.51 -10.85 -14.65
N PRO A 54 3.43 -9.97 -15.12
CA PRO A 54 3.25 -9.24 -16.36
C PRO A 54 3.15 -10.21 -17.55
N LYS A 55 2.43 -9.80 -18.59
CA LYS A 55 2.35 -10.53 -19.86
C LYS A 55 3.52 -10.15 -20.78
N SER A 56 3.95 -8.88 -20.71
CA SER A 56 5.20 -8.41 -21.28
C SER A 56 5.70 -7.21 -20.47
N GLY A 57 6.91 -6.74 -20.77
CA GLY A 57 7.58 -5.73 -19.96
C GLY A 57 8.00 -6.28 -18.59
N SER A 58 8.22 -5.40 -17.62
CA SER A 58 8.69 -5.80 -16.30
C SER A 58 8.14 -4.93 -15.18
N CYS A 59 8.12 -5.51 -13.97
CA CYS A 59 8.01 -4.77 -12.73
C CYS A 59 9.19 -5.16 -11.83
N GLU A 60 9.92 -4.16 -11.34
CA GLU A 60 11.07 -4.34 -10.45
C GLU A 60 10.85 -3.61 -9.14
N VAL A 61 11.29 -4.23 -8.04
CA VAL A 61 11.34 -3.64 -6.70
C VAL A 61 12.79 -3.70 -6.22
N ASN A 62 13.37 -2.54 -5.92
CA ASN A 62 14.77 -2.40 -5.54
C ASN A 62 15.74 -3.13 -6.50
N GLY A 63 15.46 -3.07 -7.83
CA GLY A 63 16.26 -3.70 -8.88
C GLY A 63 16.05 -5.20 -9.04
N VAL A 64 15.09 -5.80 -8.33
CA VAL A 64 14.75 -7.22 -8.44
C VAL A 64 13.40 -7.36 -9.14
N LEU A 65 13.34 -8.19 -10.20
CA LEU A 65 12.08 -8.51 -10.87
C LEU A 65 11.07 -9.11 -9.87
N SER A 66 9.91 -8.48 -9.73
CA SER A 66 8.85 -8.90 -8.80
C SER A 66 8.34 -10.30 -9.11
N SER A 67 8.30 -10.66 -10.40
CA SER A 67 7.89 -12.00 -10.88
C SER A 67 8.78 -13.15 -10.37
N LYS A 68 10.03 -12.86 -9.99
CA LYS A 68 10.95 -13.87 -9.44
C LYS A 68 10.73 -14.16 -7.96
N ARG A 69 9.98 -13.32 -7.25
CA ARG A 69 9.63 -13.47 -5.84
C ARG A 69 10.80 -13.88 -4.93
N LYS A 70 11.97 -13.29 -5.16
CA LYS A 70 13.15 -13.61 -4.35
C LYS A 70 12.91 -13.22 -2.89
N PRO A 71 13.31 -14.03 -1.90
CA PRO A 71 13.16 -13.71 -0.49
C PRO A 71 13.73 -12.34 -0.10
N SER A 72 14.88 -11.94 -0.70
CA SER A 72 15.49 -10.64 -0.50
C SER A 72 14.63 -9.46 -0.95
N MET A 73 13.76 -9.64 -1.94
CA MET A 73 12.80 -8.63 -2.36
C MET A 73 11.54 -8.68 -1.48
N LEU A 74 11.03 -9.90 -1.18
CA LEU A 74 9.81 -10.06 -0.40
C LEU A 74 9.97 -9.57 1.05
N SER A 75 11.16 -9.65 1.62
CA SER A 75 11.47 -9.12 2.95
C SER A 75 11.55 -7.58 3.01
N GLU A 76 11.60 -6.91 1.86
CA GLU A 76 11.66 -5.44 1.76
C GLU A 76 10.35 -4.80 1.27
N ILE A 77 9.28 -5.58 1.15
CA ILE A 77 7.97 -5.08 0.73
C ILE A 77 6.86 -5.73 1.56
N PHE A 78 5.94 -4.92 2.10
CA PHE A 78 4.73 -5.42 2.75
C PHE A 78 3.49 -4.95 1.98
N PHE A 79 2.54 -5.84 1.81
CA PHE A 79 1.28 -5.56 1.12
C PHE A 79 0.09 -5.79 2.04
N LEU A 80 -0.69 -4.74 2.27
CA LEU A 80 -1.98 -4.80 2.95
C LEU A 80 -3.09 -4.83 1.89
N PRO A 81 -3.74 -5.97 1.64
CA PRO A 81 -4.82 -6.05 0.67
C PRO A 81 -6.11 -5.42 1.19
N GLU A 82 -7.01 -5.03 0.30
CA GLU A 82 -8.33 -4.52 0.66
C GLU A 82 -9.13 -5.54 1.48
N GLN A 83 -9.16 -6.80 1.01
CA GLN A 83 -9.83 -7.90 1.70
C GLN A 83 -8.80 -8.75 2.43
N ILE A 84 -8.98 -8.89 3.73
CA ILE A 84 -8.12 -9.66 4.61
C ILE A 84 -8.81 -10.98 4.93
N SER A 85 -8.10 -12.08 4.72
CA SER A 85 -8.48 -13.40 5.23
C SER A 85 -7.71 -13.67 6.51
N ALA A 86 -8.32 -13.38 7.65
CA ALA A 86 -7.69 -13.55 8.95
C ALA A 86 -7.62 -15.02 9.34
N PRO A 87 -6.45 -15.58 9.69
CA PRO A 87 -6.31 -16.95 10.14
C PRO A 87 -6.93 -17.17 11.53
N GLU A 88 -7.28 -18.42 11.85
CA GLU A 88 -7.88 -18.81 13.13
C GLU A 88 -6.85 -18.94 14.26
N VAL A 89 -6.01 -17.92 14.41
CA VAL A 89 -4.98 -17.86 15.45
C VAL A 89 -5.12 -16.55 16.23
N ASN A 90 -4.51 -16.49 17.42
CA ASN A 90 -4.37 -15.21 18.12
C ASN A 90 -3.29 -14.33 17.46
N ILE A 91 -3.29 -13.04 17.80
CA ILE A 91 -2.39 -12.06 17.21
C ILE A 91 -0.91 -12.39 17.50
N ASP A 92 -0.60 -12.83 18.74
CA ASP A 92 0.79 -13.19 19.10
C ASP A 92 1.29 -14.38 18.28
N HIS A 93 0.44 -15.39 18.05
CA HIS A 93 0.81 -16.52 17.20
C HIS A 93 1.01 -16.10 15.74
N PHE A 94 0.13 -15.22 15.22
CA PHE A 94 0.29 -14.64 13.91
C PHE A 94 1.63 -13.92 13.75
N ILE A 95 2.03 -13.11 14.75
CA ILE A 95 3.33 -12.41 14.75
C ILE A 95 4.46 -13.43 14.75
N LYS A 96 4.42 -14.42 15.65
CA LYS A 96 5.45 -15.45 15.75
C LYS A 96 5.67 -16.22 14.45
N MET A 97 4.62 -16.43 13.67
CA MET A 97 4.68 -17.13 12.38
C MET A 97 5.21 -16.22 11.26
N ASN A 98 4.89 -14.94 11.26
CA ASN A 98 5.13 -14.06 10.13
C ASN A 98 6.33 -13.11 10.30
N ALA A 99 6.64 -12.67 11.52
CA ALA A 99 7.75 -11.77 11.79
C ALA A 99 9.13 -12.27 11.30
N PRO A 100 9.43 -13.58 11.36
CA PRO A 100 10.72 -14.10 10.86
C PRO A 100 11.00 -13.85 9.38
N PHE A 101 9.98 -13.57 8.57
CA PHE A 101 10.16 -13.20 7.16
C PHE A 101 10.59 -11.75 6.95
N TYR A 102 10.58 -10.93 8.00
CA TYR A 102 10.91 -9.51 7.96
C TYR A 102 12.07 -9.21 8.94
N PRO A 103 13.32 -9.16 8.47
CA PRO A 103 14.49 -9.04 9.33
C PRO A 103 14.52 -7.80 10.23
N LYS A 104 13.82 -6.72 9.80
CA LYS A 104 13.72 -5.45 10.54
C LYS A 104 12.49 -5.38 11.44
N PHE A 105 11.72 -6.48 11.61
CA PHE A 105 10.49 -6.46 12.40
C PHE A 105 10.75 -6.02 13.84
N SER A 106 9.99 -5.01 14.31
CA SER A 106 10.05 -4.51 15.68
C SER A 106 8.76 -4.85 16.44
N ARG A 107 8.88 -5.72 17.43
CA ARG A 107 7.76 -6.03 18.34
C ARG A 107 7.34 -4.79 19.13
N GLU A 108 8.29 -3.99 19.59
CA GLU A 108 8.00 -2.76 20.33
C GLU A 108 7.18 -1.77 19.48
N LEU A 109 7.55 -1.60 18.20
CA LEU A 109 6.80 -0.75 17.28
C LEU A 109 5.39 -1.30 17.03
N PHE A 110 5.27 -2.62 16.87
CA PHE A 110 3.95 -3.26 16.73
C PHE A 110 3.06 -2.95 17.95
N ASP A 111 3.57 -3.16 19.15
CA ASP A 111 2.80 -2.96 20.39
C ASP A 111 2.40 -1.48 20.59
N LYS A 112 3.27 -0.54 20.21
CA LYS A 112 2.95 0.90 20.19
C LYS A 112 1.79 1.21 19.24
N VAL A 113 1.84 0.69 18.02
CA VAL A 113 0.77 0.92 17.03
C VAL A 113 -0.54 0.26 17.47
N MET A 114 -0.49 -0.95 18.03
CA MET A 114 -1.66 -1.63 18.58
C MET A 114 -2.31 -0.82 19.72
N SER A 115 -1.52 -0.19 20.57
CA SER A 115 -2.01 0.69 21.63
C SER A 115 -2.77 1.92 21.09
N GLU A 116 -2.31 2.51 19.98
CA GLU A 116 -3.04 3.61 19.31
C GLU A 116 -4.38 3.17 18.74
N PHE A 117 -4.56 1.89 18.47
CA PHE A 117 -5.81 1.31 17.99
C PHE A 117 -6.70 0.73 19.11
N ASP A 118 -6.25 0.79 20.37
CA ASP A 118 -6.92 0.18 21.53
C ASP A 118 -7.23 -1.32 21.31
N LEU A 119 -6.25 -2.07 20.81
CA LEU A 119 -6.35 -3.51 20.52
C LEU A 119 -5.36 -4.31 21.36
N LYS A 120 -5.82 -5.46 21.86
CA LYS A 120 -5.02 -6.39 22.66
C LYS A 120 -4.55 -7.59 21.82
N THR A 121 -3.35 -8.07 22.09
CA THR A 121 -2.71 -9.16 21.32
C THR A 121 -3.24 -10.56 21.61
N GLU A 122 -3.95 -10.74 22.73
CA GLU A 122 -4.57 -12.02 23.10
C GLU A 122 -5.80 -12.37 22.25
N ASN A 123 -6.37 -11.38 21.56
CA ASN A 123 -7.55 -11.58 20.72
C ASN A 123 -7.26 -12.52 19.55
N LYS A 124 -8.25 -13.37 19.22
CA LYS A 124 -8.20 -14.19 18.00
C LYS A 124 -8.51 -13.35 16.78
N LEU A 125 -7.66 -13.40 15.76
CA LEU A 125 -7.77 -12.58 14.55
C LEU A 125 -9.12 -12.72 13.85
N HIS A 126 -9.60 -13.94 13.65
CA HIS A 126 -10.86 -14.20 12.94
C HIS A 126 -12.11 -13.72 13.69
N GLN A 127 -12.01 -13.47 15.02
CA GLN A 127 -13.11 -12.97 15.86
C GLN A 127 -13.20 -11.44 15.87
N LEU A 128 -12.18 -10.76 15.36
CA LEU A 128 -12.19 -9.31 15.24
C LEU A 128 -13.09 -8.86 14.10
N SER A 129 -13.67 -7.66 14.21
CA SER A 129 -14.34 -7.02 13.09
C SER A 129 -13.37 -6.76 11.93
N HIS A 130 -13.87 -6.62 10.70
CA HIS A 130 -13.02 -6.33 9.54
C HIS A 130 -12.14 -5.08 9.74
N GLY A 131 -12.70 -4.02 10.36
CA GLY A 131 -11.93 -2.81 10.68
C GLY A 131 -10.83 -3.07 11.70
N GLN A 132 -11.09 -3.89 12.73
CA GLN A 132 -10.08 -4.29 13.71
C GLN A 132 -9.00 -5.18 13.08
N GLN A 133 -9.38 -6.13 12.21
CA GLN A 133 -8.42 -6.93 11.45
C GLN A 133 -7.50 -6.03 10.61
N LYS A 134 -8.05 -5.06 9.87
CA LYS A 134 -7.25 -4.09 9.11
C LYS A 134 -6.24 -3.35 9.98
N LYS A 135 -6.65 -2.91 11.19
CA LYS A 135 -5.75 -2.24 12.15
C LYS A 135 -4.60 -3.14 12.58
N VAL A 136 -4.86 -4.43 12.88
CA VAL A 136 -3.81 -5.38 13.25
C VAL A 136 -2.82 -5.61 12.09
N PHE A 137 -3.34 -5.82 10.87
CA PHE A 137 -2.47 -6.02 9.71
C PHE A 137 -1.69 -4.76 9.33
N LEU A 138 -2.28 -3.58 9.52
CA LEU A 138 -1.56 -2.31 9.37
C LEU A 138 -0.44 -2.18 10.40
N ALA A 139 -0.73 -2.45 11.68
CA ALA A 139 0.26 -2.43 12.75
C ALA A 139 1.43 -3.39 12.43
N PHE A 140 1.12 -4.59 11.95
CA PHE A 140 2.13 -5.55 11.51
C PHE A 140 2.94 -4.99 10.34
N GLY A 141 2.29 -4.44 9.30
CA GLY A 141 2.97 -3.87 8.13
C GLY A 141 3.88 -2.68 8.48
N ILE A 142 3.49 -1.84 9.44
CA ILE A 142 4.35 -0.76 9.96
C ILE A 142 5.55 -1.36 10.69
N ALA A 143 5.31 -2.34 11.55
CA ALA A 143 6.33 -2.99 12.37
C ALA A 143 7.34 -3.82 11.58
N THR A 144 7.03 -4.24 10.33
CA THR A 144 7.99 -4.92 9.45
C THR A 144 9.17 -4.04 9.07
N GLN A 145 9.03 -2.71 9.11
CA GLN A 145 10.03 -1.73 8.70
C GLN A 145 10.61 -2.02 7.31
N THR A 146 9.79 -2.56 6.41
CA THR A 146 10.14 -2.81 5.02
C THR A 146 10.39 -1.50 4.26
N ASP A 147 11.21 -1.53 3.22
CA ASP A 147 11.45 -0.39 2.33
C ASP A 147 10.17 0.12 1.66
N TRP A 148 9.21 -0.79 1.44
CA TRP A 148 7.94 -0.48 0.79
C TRP A 148 6.75 -1.00 1.59
N LEU A 149 5.78 -0.12 1.85
CA LEU A 149 4.48 -0.45 2.42
C LEU A 149 3.39 -0.12 1.39
N LEU A 150 2.76 -1.15 0.82
CA LEU A 150 1.69 -1.03 -0.15
C LEU A 150 0.36 -1.33 0.52
N MET A 151 -0.60 -0.43 0.38
CA MET A 151 -1.92 -0.55 1.00
C MET A 151 -3.03 -0.38 -0.04
N ASP A 152 -3.87 -1.40 -0.18
CA ASP A 152 -4.98 -1.40 -1.11
C ASP A 152 -6.28 -1.06 -0.39
N GLU A 153 -6.85 0.12 -0.67
CA GLU A 153 -8.07 0.66 -0.04
C GLU A 153 -8.08 0.50 1.50
N PRO A 154 -7.02 0.96 2.22
CA PRO A 154 -6.88 0.65 3.64
C PRO A 154 -7.96 1.29 4.51
N THR A 155 -8.56 2.39 4.08
CA THR A 155 -9.61 3.12 4.82
C THR A 155 -11.02 2.68 4.48
N ASN A 156 -11.17 1.83 3.46
CA ASN A 156 -12.48 1.33 3.07
C ASN A 156 -13.10 0.45 4.18
N GLY A 157 -14.36 0.77 4.55
CA GLY A 157 -15.06 0.09 5.64
C GLY A 157 -14.64 0.50 7.05
N LEU A 158 -13.78 1.51 7.22
CA LEU A 158 -13.48 2.11 8.52
C LEU A 158 -14.46 3.25 8.85
N ASP A 159 -14.85 3.34 10.12
CA ASP A 159 -15.57 4.48 10.66
C ASP A 159 -14.68 5.74 10.77
N ILE A 160 -15.30 6.90 11.01
CA ILE A 160 -14.57 8.19 11.07
C ILE A 160 -13.47 8.19 12.13
N PRO A 161 -13.68 7.71 13.39
CA PRO A 161 -12.61 7.61 14.38
C PRO A 161 -11.45 6.72 13.92
N SER A 162 -11.75 5.57 13.31
CA SER A 162 -10.73 4.65 12.79
C SER A 162 -9.93 5.24 11.63
N LYS A 163 -10.56 6.01 10.74
CA LYS A 163 -9.85 6.75 9.68
C LYS A 163 -8.92 7.81 10.28
N SER A 164 -9.32 8.48 11.36
CA SER A 164 -8.47 9.43 12.08
C SER A 164 -7.27 8.75 12.74
N ALA A 165 -7.49 7.62 13.41
CA ALA A 165 -6.43 6.81 14.00
C ALA A 165 -5.46 6.26 12.93
N PHE A 166 -5.97 5.81 11.78
CA PHE A 166 -5.16 5.41 10.63
C PHE A 166 -4.20 6.52 10.21
N ARG A 167 -4.71 7.74 10.00
CA ARG A 167 -3.86 8.89 9.61
C ARG A 167 -2.80 9.18 10.66
N LYS A 168 -3.18 9.24 11.95
CA LYS A 168 -2.24 9.46 13.06
C LYS A 168 -1.12 8.40 13.05
N VAL A 169 -1.47 7.15 12.92
CA VAL A 169 -0.51 6.02 12.93
C VAL A 169 0.44 6.11 11.72
N VAL A 170 -0.08 6.37 10.52
CA VAL A 170 0.77 6.51 9.32
C VAL A 170 1.77 7.66 9.49
N THR A 171 1.34 8.82 9.98
CA THR A 171 2.25 9.97 10.16
C THR A 171 3.23 9.84 11.31
N SER A 172 2.86 9.11 12.39
CA SER A 172 3.67 9.07 13.62
C SER A 172 4.67 7.92 13.66
N PHE A 173 4.42 6.82 12.95
CA PHE A 173 5.18 5.58 13.10
C PHE A 173 5.86 5.08 11.82
N ILE A 174 5.72 5.81 10.72
CA ILE A 174 6.41 5.43 9.48
C ILE A 174 7.63 6.33 9.30
N ALA A 175 8.78 5.68 9.08
CA ALA A 175 10.04 6.38 8.85
C ALA A 175 10.06 7.08 7.48
N ASP A 176 10.66 8.26 7.40
CA ASP A 176 10.68 9.14 6.21
C ASP A 176 11.42 8.52 5.00
N ASP A 177 12.25 7.50 5.21
CA ASP A 177 13.00 6.83 4.14
C ASP A 177 12.24 5.68 3.48
N ARG A 178 11.03 5.35 3.95
CA ARG A 178 10.17 4.32 3.36
C ARG A 178 9.39 4.86 2.16
N GLY A 179 9.11 3.99 1.21
CA GLY A 179 8.12 4.27 0.17
C GLY A 179 6.75 3.71 0.58
N ILE A 180 5.73 4.54 0.51
CA ILE A 180 4.36 4.14 0.85
C ILE A 180 3.47 4.34 -0.36
N ILE A 181 2.63 3.35 -0.67
CA ILE A 181 1.62 3.49 -1.71
C ILE A 181 0.25 3.19 -1.10
N ILE A 182 -0.65 4.16 -1.15
CA ILE A 182 -2.02 4.02 -0.68
C ILE A 182 -2.94 4.10 -1.89
N SER A 183 -3.53 2.97 -2.30
CA SER A 183 -4.57 3.01 -3.33
C SER A 183 -5.88 3.45 -2.70
N THR A 184 -6.60 4.34 -3.38
CA THR A 184 -7.93 4.73 -2.98
C THR A 184 -8.73 5.34 -4.13
N HIS A 185 -10.05 5.27 -4.03
CA HIS A 185 -10.98 6.05 -4.84
C HIS A 185 -11.55 7.25 -4.07
N GLN A 186 -11.20 7.41 -2.76
CA GLN A 186 -11.65 8.47 -1.86
C GLN A 186 -10.44 9.28 -1.37
N ILE A 187 -10.03 10.30 -2.13
CA ILE A 187 -8.84 11.11 -1.83
C ILE A 187 -8.93 11.82 -0.47
N ALA A 188 -10.14 12.24 -0.06
CA ALA A 188 -10.36 12.94 1.21
C ALA A 188 -9.89 12.15 2.45
N ASP A 189 -9.82 10.82 2.35
CA ASP A 189 -9.32 9.99 3.45
C ASP A 189 -7.81 10.11 3.66
N ILE A 190 -7.06 10.42 2.60
CA ILE A 190 -5.59 10.37 2.58
C ILE A 190 -4.92 11.68 2.15
N GLU A 191 -5.67 12.72 1.77
CA GLU A 191 -5.12 13.99 1.20
C GLU A 191 -4.05 14.65 2.09
N LYS A 192 -4.18 14.51 3.43
CA LYS A 192 -3.24 15.07 4.41
C LYS A 192 -2.02 14.17 4.66
N LEU A 193 -1.97 12.99 4.06
CA LEU A 193 -0.88 12.02 4.23
C LEU A 193 0.07 12.01 3.05
N ILE A 194 -0.46 12.19 1.84
CA ILE A 194 0.28 12.02 0.60
C ILE A 194 1.10 13.25 0.26
N ASP A 195 2.26 13.04 -0.30
CA ASP A 195 3.10 14.09 -0.90
C ASP A 195 3.18 13.97 -2.43
N SER A 196 2.77 12.84 -2.97
CA SER A 196 2.82 12.52 -4.39
C SER A 196 1.55 11.82 -4.86
N ILE A 197 1.14 12.09 -6.10
CA ILE A 197 -0.07 11.53 -6.70
C ILE A 197 0.28 10.74 -7.96
N VAL A 198 -0.26 9.55 -8.05
CA VAL A 198 -0.28 8.70 -9.25
C VAL A 198 -1.74 8.49 -9.65
N VAL A 199 -2.13 8.93 -10.83
CA VAL A 199 -3.50 8.75 -11.33
C VAL A 199 -3.49 7.74 -12.47
N ILE A 200 -4.32 6.71 -12.33
CA ILE A 200 -4.54 5.68 -13.35
C ILE A 200 -6.01 5.72 -13.78
N ASP A 201 -6.24 5.75 -15.06
CA ASP A 201 -7.57 5.56 -15.64
C ASP A 201 -7.47 4.66 -16.87
N GLU A 202 -8.39 3.72 -17.00
CA GLU A 202 -8.43 2.74 -18.11
C GLU A 202 -7.05 2.11 -18.44
N GLY A 203 -6.27 1.78 -17.39
CA GLY A 203 -4.95 1.19 -17.54
C GLY A 203 -3.84 2.11 -18.03
N LYS A 204 -4.11 3.41 -18.13
CA LYS A 204 -3.14 4.42 -18.53
C LYS A 204 -2.71 5.26 -17.34
N LEU A 205 -1.43 5.61 -17.31
CA LEU A 205 -0.89 6.60 -16.38
C LEU A 205 -1.26 8.00 -16.87
N LEU A 206 -2.14 8.69 -16.14
CA LEU A 206 -2.53 10.06 -16.45
C LEU A 206 -1.66 11.09 -15.75
N LEU A 207 -1.22 10.80 -14.53
CA LEU A 207 -0.41 11.70 -13.71
C LEU A 207 0.55 10.91 -12.81
N ASN A 208 1.79 11.40 -12.70
CA ASN A 208 2.75 11.02 -11.67
C ASN A 208 3.53 12.27 -11.27
N LYS A 209 3.10 12.92 -10.18
CA LYS A 209 3.62 14.24 -9.77
C LYS A 209 3.59 14.38 -8.25
N SER A 210 4.56 15.11 -7.70
CA SER A 210 4.47 15.58 -6.31
C SER A 210 3.40 16.66 -6.17
N LEU A 211 2.85 16.80 -4.97
CA LEU A 211 1.90 17.88 -4.67
C LEU A 211 2.56 19.25 -4.85
N GLN A 212 3.86 19.36 -4.57
CA GLN A 212 4.62 20.59 -4.83
C GLN A 212 4.62 20.94 -6.33
N GLU A 213 4.98 19.99 -7.21
CA GLU A 213 4.96 20.20 -8.66
C GLU A 213 3.57 20.59 -9.19
N ILE A 214 2.51 20.06 -8.56
CA ILE A 214 1.13 20.38 -8.91
C ILE A 214 0.80 21.80 -8.45
N SER A 215 1.15 22.19 -7.23
CA SER A 215 0.87 23.51 -6.66
C SER A 215 1.59 24.64 -7.41
N GLU A 216 2.79 24.39 -7.91
CA GLU A 216 3.56 25.35 -8.71
C GLU A 216 2.94 25.64 -10.08
N LYS A 217 2.16 24.68 -10.63
CA LYS A 217 1.55 24.79 -11.97
C LYS A 217 0.08 25.18 -11.96
N LEU A 218 -0.61 25.04 -10.84
CA LEU A 218 -2.02 25.37 -10.71
C LEU A 218 -2.21 26.68 -9.94
N SER A 219 -2.79 27.69 -10.60
CA SER A 219 -3.30 28.88 -9.91
C SER A 219 -4.80 28.76 -9.73
N PHE A 220 -5.28 28.75 -8.47
CA PHE A 220 -6.70 28.81 -8.17
C PHE A 220 -7.14 30.28 -8.14
N LYS A 221 -8.03 30.71 -9.07
CA LYS A 221 -8.66 32.02 -9.02
C LYS A 221 -10.09 31.85 -8.53
N LEU A 222 -10.44 32.54 -7.45
CA LEU A 222 -11.84 32.75 -7.10
C LEU A 222 -12.44 33.67 -8.18
N VAL A 223 -13.38 33.15 -8.95
CA VAL A 223 -14.20 33.95 -9.87
C VAL A 223 -15.46 34.34 -9.09
N ASN A 224 -15.55 35.64 -8.75
CA ASN A 224 -16.75 36.23 -8.14
C ASN A 224 -17.89 36.32 -9.16
#